data_551a71f071e3265e76bcddf07992b2bb
#
_entry.id   551a71f071e3265e76bcddf07992b2bb
#
_cell.length_a   1.000
_cell.length_b   1.000
_cell.length_c   1.000
_cell.angle_alpha   90.00
_cell.angle_beta   90.00
_cell.angle_gamma   90.00
#
_symmetry.space_group_name_H-M   'P 1'
#
loop_
_entity.id
_entity.type
_entity.pdbx_description
1 polymer ?
#
loop_
_entity_poly.entity_id
_entity_poly.type
_entity_poly.pdbx_seq_one_letter_code
_entity_poly.pdbx_strand_id
1 'polypeptide(L)'
;PVAALKEKSHIEKVQEALNDPKKHVIVAMAPSVRTAMGELFKMGYGKDVTGKLYTALRMLGFDKVFDINFGADMTIMEEATELLGRVKNNGPFPMFTSCCPAWVRLAQNYHPELLDNLSSAKSPQQIFGTASKTYYPSISGIAPEDVYTVTIMPCNDKKYEADIPFMETNSLRDIDASLTTRELAKMIKDAKIKFADLEDGEVDPAMGTYSGAGAIFGATGGVMEAAIRSAKDFAENKELENVDYTEVRGFKGIKEAEVEIAGNKLNVAVINGASNFFEFMKSGKMNEKQYHFIEVMACPGGCINGGGQPHVNALDRENVDYRKLRASVLYNQ
;
A
#
# COMPACT_ATOMS: atom_id res chain seq x y z
N PRO A 1 -18.59 21.07 6.76
CA PRO A 1 -17.82 22.27 7.11
C PRO A 1 -17.72 22.50 8.61
N VAL A 2 -18.63 21.93 9.40
CA VAL A 2 -18.70 22.13 10.87
C VAL A 2 -18.03 21.02 11.70
N ALA A 3 -17.12 20.27 11.12
CA ALA A 3 -16.44 19.10 11.73
C ALA A 3 -17.41 18.04 12.31
N ALA A 4 -18.60 17.91 11.71
CA ALA A 4 -19.59 16.91 12.09
C ALA A 4 -19.13 15.47 11.80
N LEU A 5 -18.30 15.30 10.77
CA LEU A 5 -17.66 14.03 10.46
C LEU A 5 -16.17 14.13 10.79
N LYS A 6 -15.68 13.18 11.56
CA LYS A 6 -14.27 13.03 11.90
C LYS A 6 -13.84 11.58 11.59
N GLU A 7 -12.59 11.42 11.17
CA GLU A 7 -11.99 10.09 11.09
C GLU A 7 -11.91 9.46 12.50
N LYS A 8 -12.21 8.17 12.58
CA LYS A 8 -12.06 7.41 13.82
C LYS A 8 -10.56 7.25 14.11
N SER A 9 -10.08 7.88 15.18
CA SER A 9 -8.68 7.78 15.56
C SER A 9 -8.37 6.42 16.19
N HIS A 10 -7.19 5.88 15.86
CA HIS A 10 -6.63 4.71 16.55
C HIS A 10 -5.45 5.07 17.47
N ILE A 11 -5.18 6.36 17.72
CA ILE A 11 -4.06 6.80 18.57
C ILE A 11 -4.20 6.24 19.97
N GLU A 12 -5.36 6.39 20.61
CA GLU A 12 -5.59 5.89 21.98
C GLU A 12 -5.38 4.37 22.06
N LYS A 13 -5.96 3.63 21.12
CA LYS A 13 -5.81 2.18 21.04
C LYS A 13 -4.35 1.73 20.92
N VAL A 14 -3.54 2.47 20.16
CA VAL A 14 -2.09 2.19 20.02
C VAL A 14 -1.35 2.58 21.29
N GLN A 15 -1.67 3.72 21.91
CA GLN A 15 -1.05 4.14 23.16
C GLN A 15 -1.35 3.19 24.31
N GLU A 16 -2.57 2.67 24.40
CA GLU A 16 -2.92 1.63 25.38
C GLU A 16 -2.08 0.37 25.16
N ALA A 17 -1.92 -0.07 23.90
CA ALA A 17 -1.09 -1.23 23.58
C ALA A 17 0.38 -1.03 23.95
N LEU A 18 0.95 0.15 23.64
CA LEU A 18 2.35 0.49 23.97
C LEU A 18 2.61 0.56 25.50
N ASN A 19 1.57 0.82 26.29
CA ASN A 19 1.67 0.87 27.75
C ASN A 19 1.35 -0.48 28.43
N ASP A 20 0.91 -1.49 27.69
CA ASP A 20 0.60 -2.82 28.20
C ASP A 20 1.86 -3.71 28.15
N PRO A 21 2.50 -4.02 29.30
CA PRO A 21 3.73 -4.80 29.33
C PRO A 21 3.57 -6.25 28.88
N LYS A 22 2.34 -6.73 28.67
CA LYS A 22 2.05 -8.07 28.15
C LYS A 22 2.07 -8.12 26.63
N LYS A 23 2.03 -6.97 25.96
CA LYS A 23 1.98 -6.89 24.49
C LYS A 23 3.36 -6.62 23.92
N HIS A 24 3.67 -7.34 22.88
CA HIS A 24 4.81 -7.06 22.02
C HIS A 24 4.29 -6.27 20.80
N VAL A 25 4.47 -4.96 20.83
CA VAL A 25 3.88 -4.05 19.85
C VAL A 25 4.83 -3.84 18.69
N ILE A 26 4.48 -4.39 17.54
CA ILE A 26 5.23 -4.22 16.30
C ILE A 26 4.54 -3.21 15.38
N VAL A 27 5.32 -2.50 14.58
CA VAL A 27 4.80 -1.52 13.63
C VAL A 27 5.44 -1.67 12.26
N ALA A 28 4.63 -1.47 11.21
CA ALA A 28 5.14 -1.37 9.85
C ALA A 28 4.49 -0.20 9.11
N MET A 29 5.26 0.48 8.26
CA MET A 29 4.77 1.63 7.52
C MET A 29 4.65 1.36 6.03
N ALA A 30 3.58 1.88 5.41
CA ALA A 30 3.38 1.82 3.96
C ALA A 30 4.38 2.72 3.21
N PRO A 31 4.74 2.38 1.96
CA PRO A 31 5.74 3.12 1.19
C PRO A 31 5.39 4.61 1.03
N SER A 32 4.13 4.96 0.87
CA SER A 32 3.70 6.34 0.69
C SER A 32 3.86 7.22 1.93
N VAL A 33 4.01 6.66 3.13
CA VAL A 33 4.14 7.44 4.38
C VAL A 33 5.44 8.25 4.37
N ARG A 34 6.55 7.61 3.95
CA ARG A 34 7.88 8.23 3.90
C ARG A 34 7.97 9.41 2.94
N THR A 35 7.08 9.45 1.93
CA THR A 35 7.11 10.49 0.90
C THR A 35 6.48 11.81 1.33
N ALA A 36 5.67 11.80 2.39
CA ALA A 36 4.85 12.93 2.79
C ALA A 36 4.97 13.31 4.27
N MET A 37 5.51 12.45 5.14
CA MET A 37 5.63 12.74 6.57
C MET A 37 6.42 14.03 6.83
N GLY A 38 7.50 14.27 6.08
CA GLY A 38 8.35 15.47 6.22
C GLY A 38 7.57 16.78 6.04
N GLU A 39 6.49 16.79 5.25
CA GLU A 39 5.64 17.95 5.04
C GLU A 39 5.00 18.44 6.34
N LEU A 40 4.61 17.52 7.24
CA LEU A 40 4.01 17.82 8.53
C LEU A 40 5.00 18.38 9.55
N PHE A 41 6.30 18.35 9.22
CA PHE A 41 7.42 18.87 10.00
C PHE A 41 8.21 19.96 9.25
N LYS A 42 7.58 20.60 8.25
CA LYS A 42 8.12 21.73 7.45
C LYS A 42 9.41 21.41 6.70
N MET A 43 9.62 20.15 6.31
CA MET A 43 10.80 19.72 5.54
C MET A 43 10.62 19.87 4.02
N GLY A 44 9.43 20.31 3.56
CA GLY A 44 9.09 20.43 2.14
C GLY A 44 8.54 19.15 1.52
N TYR A 45 8.19 19.25 0.23
CA TYR A 45 7.62 18.14 -0.54
C TYR A 45 8.71 17.22 -1.09
N GLY A 46 8.41 15.91 -1.24
CA GLY A 46 9.28 14.95 -1.90
C GLY A 46 10.60 14.71 -1.18
N LYS A 47 10.60 14.79 0.13
CA LYS A 47 11.74 14.41 0.97
C LYS A 47 11.55 12.98 1.47
N ASP A 48 12.53 12.14 1.18
CA ASP A 48 12.61 10.83 1.82
C ASP A 48 12.97 11.01 3.30
N VAL A 49 12.12 10.52 4.17
CA VAL A 49 12.32 10.56 5.62
C VAL A 49 12.26 9.17 6.24
N THR A 50 12.56 8.15 5.47
CA THR A 50 12.47 6.73 5.85
C THR A 50 13.24 6.45 7.14
N GLY A 51 14.53 6.79 7.20
CA GLY A 51 15.35 6.54 8.40
C GLY A 51 14.87 7.30 9.62
N LYS A 52 14.45 8.57 9.45
CA LYS A 52 13.87 9.37 10.55
C LYS A 52 12.58 8.76 11.08
N LEU A 53 11.75 8.16 10.22
CA LEU A 53 10.55 7.45 10.64
C LEU A 53 10.89 6.22 11.50
N TYR A 54 11.87 5.43 11.11
CA TYR A 54 12.31 4.29 11.92
C TYR A 54 12.78 4.72 13.30
N THR A 55 13.55 5.79 13.38
CA THR A 55 13.99 6.37 14.67
C THR A 55 12.80 6.87 15.49
N ALA A 56 11.89 7.62 14.89
CA ALA A 56 10.71 8.18 15.58
C ALA A 56 9.80 7.07 16.13
N LEU A 57 9.59 5.99 15.37
CA LEU A 57 8.77 4.86 15.81
C LEU A 57 9.38 4.16 17.04
N ARG A 58 10.71 3.97 17.04
CA ARG A 58 11.39 3.43 18.24
C ARG A 58 11.27 4.35 19.45
N MET A 59 11.40 5.67 19.24
CA MET A 59 11.23 6.65 20.33
C MET A 59 9.79 6.72 20.86
N LEU A 60 8.79 6.33 20.07
CA LEU A 60 7.41 6.20 20.52
C LEU A 60 7.16 4.92 21.33
N GLY A 61 8.13 4.00 21.41
CA GLY A 61 8.07 2.81 22.25
C GLY A 61 7.64 1.52 21.52
N PHE A 62 7.62 1.50 20.19
CA PHE A 62 7.39 0.25 19.46
C PHE A 62 8.56 -0.72 19.65
N ASP A 63 8.26 -1.99 19.94
CA ASP A 63 9.27 -3.03 20.21
C ASP A 63 10.03 -3.42 18.94
N LYS A 64 9.32 -3.45 17.79
CA LYS A 64 9.90 -3.71 16.48
C LYS A 64 9.33 -2.78 15.42
N VAL A 65 10.21 -2.36 14.52
CA VAL A 65 9.88 -1.47 13.41
C VAL A 65 10.20 -2.17 12.10
N PHE A 66 9.16 -2.49 11.35
CA PHE A 66 9.21 -3.19 10.07
C PHE A 66 8.71 -2.30 8.91
N ASP A 67 8.61 -2.87 7.73
CA ASP A 67 8.15 -2.17 6.54
C ASP A 67 7.07 -2.98 5.80
N ILE A 68 5.99 -2.30 5.39
CA ILE A 68 4.91 -2.92 4.61
C ILE A 68 5.38 -3.35 3.22
N ASN A 69 6.51 -2.82 2.73
CA ASN A 69 7.08 -3.26 1.46
C ASN A 69 7.41 -4.75 1.47
N PHE A 70 7.76 -5.34 2.62
CA PHE A 70 7.87 -6.79 2.79
C PHE A 70 6.55 -7.51 2.42
N GLY A 71 5.42 -7.03 2.93
CA GLY A 71 4.11 -7.55 2.56
C GLY A 71 3.74 -7.27 1.11
N ALA A 72 4.21 -6.15 0.54
CA ALA A 72 3.97 -5.82 -0.86
C ALA A 72 4.72 -6.76 -1.80
N ASP A 73 5.95 -7.12 -1.50
CA ASP A 73 6.70 -8.11 -2.27
C ASP A 73 6.01 -9.47 -2.25
N MET A 74 5.49 -9.89 -1.09
CA MET A 74 4.70 -11.14 -1.00
C MET A 74 3.38 -11.03 -1.79
N THR A 75 2.68 -9.88 -1.69
CA THR A 75 1.45 -9.66 -2.45
C THR A 75 1.67 -9.80 -3.94
N ILE A 76 2.76 -9.21 -4.46
CA ILE A 76 3.00 -9.23 -5.90
C ILE A 76 3.42 -10.61 -6.41
N MET A 77 4.09 -11.40 -5.58
CA MET A 77 4.38 -12.80 -5.92
C MET A 77 3.08 -13.60 -6.09
N GLU A 78 2.12 -13.42 -5.19
CA GLU A 78 0.80 -14.07 -5.27
C GLU A 78 -0.01 -13.54 -6.48
N GLU A 79 -0.10 -12.22 -6.67
CA GLU A 79 -0.85 -11.65 -7.80
C GLU A 79 -0.24 -12.01 -9.15
N ALA A 80 1.09 -12.01 -9.29
CA ALA A 80 1.76 -12.42 -10.51
C ALA A 80 1.52 -13.91 -10.82
N THR A 81 1.58 -14.77 -9.80
CA THR A 81 1.29 -16.19 -9.92
C THR A 81 -0.17 -16.42 -10.34
N GLU A 82 -1.11 -15.72 -9.72
CA GLU A 82 -2.53 -15.78 -10.08
C GLU A 82 -2.76 -15.30 -11.52
N LEU A 83 -2.15 -14.18 -11.92
CA LEU A 83 -2.25 -13.67 -13.29
C LEU A 83 -1.77 -14.70 -14.32
N LEU A 84 -0.61 -15.30 -14.10
CA LEU A 84 -0.07 -16.35 -14.98
C LEU A 84 -0.98 -17.58 -15.00
N GLY A 85 -1.55 -17.96 -13.87
CA GLY A 85 -2.54 -19.03 -13.78
C GLY A 85 -3.80 -18.72 -14.61
N ARG A 86 -4.33 -17.48 -14.52
CA ARG A 86 -5.47 -17.04 -15.33
C ARG A 86 -5.14 -17.00 -16.83
N VAL A 87 -3.94 -16.54 -17.21
CA VAL A 87 -3.48 -16.57 -18.61
C VAL A 87 -3.44 -18.00 -19.14
N LYS A 88 -2.86 -18.92 -18.38
CA LYS A 88 -2.77 -20.36 -18.76
C LYS A 88 -4.14 -21.03 -18.91
N ASN A 89 -5.12 -20.63 -18.08
CA ASN A 89 -6.44 -21.25 -18.01
C ASN A 89 -7.53 -20.45 -18.77
N ASN A 90 -7.16 -19.42 -19.53
CA ASN A 90 -8.07 -18.52 -20.24
C ASN A 90 -9.10 -17.80 -19.34
N GLY A 91 -8.67 -17.32 -18.18
CA GLY A 91 -9.51 -16.44 -17.35
C GLY A 91 -9.80 -16.96 -15.95
N PRO A 92 -10.71 -16.31 -15.20
CA PRO A 92 -11.55 -15.18 -15.64
C PRO A 92 -10.76 -13.89 -15.86
N PHE A 93 -11.17 -13.10 -16.87
CA PHE A 93 -10.57 -11.80 -17.20
C PHE A 93 -11.63 -10.67 -17.23
N PRO A 94 -11.21 -9.41 -16.97
CA PRO A 94 -9.89 -9.03 -16.45
C PRO A 94 -9.69 -9.47 -15.01
N MET A 95 -8.45 -9.70 -14.59
CA MET A 95 -8.10 -9.71 -13.18
C MET A 95 -7.94 -8.27 -12.71
N PHE A 96 -8.60 -7.89 -11.61
CA PHE A 96 -8.41 -6.58 -10.97
C PHE A 96 -7.52 -6.70 -9.74
N THR A 97 -6.70 -5.69 -9.46
CA THR A 97 -6.00 -5.61 -8.17
C THR A 97 -6.99 -5.51 -7.02
N SER A 98 -6.66 -6.05 -5.86
CA SER A 98 -7.50 -6.04 -4.64
C SER A 98 -6.89 -5.28 -3.45
N CYS A 99 -5.69 -4.74 -3.60
CA CYS A 99 -4.95 -4.11 -2.50
C CYS A 99 -5.52 -2.74 -2.04
N CYS A 100 -6.41 -2.10 -2.82
CA CYS A 100 -7.05 -0.83 -2.46
C CYS A 100 -8.44 -1.08 -1.86
N PRO A 101 -8.64 -0.97 -0.53
CA PRO A 101 -9.94 -1.28 0.10
C PRO A 101 -11.05 -0.33 -0.33
N ALA A 102 -10.75 0.93 -0.66
CA ALA A 102 -11.75 1.86 -1.18
C ALA A 102 -12.25 1.44 -2.57
N TRP A 103 -11.38 0.88 -3.41
CA TRP A 103 -11.76 0.27 -4.69
C TRP A 103 -12.62 -0.99 -4.48
N VAL A 104 -12.19 -1.90 -3.61
CA VAL A 104 -12.93 -3.13 -3.32
C VAL A 104 -14.35 -2.79 -2.82
N ARG A 105 -14.48 -1.82 -1.91
CA ARG A 105 -15.81 -1.35 -1.46
C ARG A 105 -16.63 -0.70 -2.57
N LEU A 106 -15.98 0.03 -3.49
CA LEU A 106 -16.66 0.59 -4.65
C LEU A 106 -17.21 -0.54 -5.53
N ALA A 107 -16.40 -1.56 -5.81
CA ALA A 107 -16.85 -2.73 -6.56
C ALA A 107 -18.00 -3.44 -5.87
N GLN A 108 -17.90 -3.71 -4.57
CA GLN A 108 -18.96 -4.36 -3.78
C GLN A 108 -20.31 -3.62 -3.85
N ASN A 109 -20.29 -2.29 -3.84
CA ASN A 109 -21.50 -1.48 -3.78
C ASN A 109 -22.10 -1.13 -5.14
N TYR A 110 -21.30 -1.00 -6.19
CA TYR A 110 -21.73 -0.48 -7.49
C TYR A 110 -21.52 -1.45 -8.65
N HIS A 111 -20.62 -2.42 -8.50
CA HIS A 111 -20.22 -3.38 -9.52
C HIS A 111 -19.99 -4.77 -8.94
N PRO A 112 -21.01 -5.36 -8.24
CA PRO A 112 -20.85 -6.68 -7.60
C PRO A 112 -20.54 -7.78 -8.60
N GLU A 113 -20.87 -7.60 -9.88
CA GLU A 113 -20.53 -8.51 -10.98
C GLU A 113 -19.02 -8.65 -11.23
N LEU A 114 -18.19 -7.73 -10.70
CA LEU A 114 -16.73 -7.75 -10.84
C LEU A 114 -16.01 -8.45 -9.68
N LEU A 115 -16.73 -8.89 -8.65
CA LEU A 115 -16.09 -9.43 -7.43
C LEU A 115 -15.28 -10.69 -7.70
N ASP A 116 -15.77 -11.58 -8.57
CA ASP A 116 -15.06 -12.80 -8.98
C ASP A 116 -13.81 -12.52 -9.83
N ASN A 117 -13.70 -11.30 -10.33
CA ASN A 117 -12.56 -10.84 -11.10
C ASN A 117 -11.46 -10.18 -10.26
N LEU A 118 -11.71 -9.90 -8.98
CA LEU A 118 -10.68 -9.38 -8.09
C LEU A 118 -9.57 -10.42 -7.90
N SER A 119 -8.34 -9.95 -7.69
CA SER A 119 -7.26 -10.81 -7.21
C SER A 119 -7.63 -11.40 -5.85
N SER A 120 -7.34 -12.67 -5.66
CA SER A 120 -7.56 -13.38 -4.41
C SER A 120 -6.51 -13.06 -3.34
N ALA A 121 -5.43 -12.38 -3.71
CA ALA A 121 -4.37 -12.00 -2.80
C ALA A 121 -4.86 -10.99 -1.75
N LYS A 122 -4.53 -11.22 -0.48
CA LYS A 122 -4.67 -10.21 0.56
C LYS A 122 -3.81 -8.98 0.21
N SER A 123 -4.23 -7.79 0.66
CA SER A 123 -3.42 -6.58 0.49
C SER A 123 -2.08 -6.68 1.24
N PRO A 124 -1.05 -5.87 0.86
CA PRO A 124 0.23 -5.82 1.59
C PRO A 124 0.07 -5.65 3.11
N GLN A 125 -0.91 -4.85 3.55
CA GLN A 125 -1.22 -4.70 4.97
C GLN A 125 -1.65 -6.03 5.59
N GLN A 126 -2.55 -6.76 4.96
CA GLN A 126 -3.09 -8.00 5.52
C GLN A 126 -2.11 -9.16 5.39
N ILE A 127 -1.32 -9.22 4.32
CA ILE A 127 -0.22 -10.21 4.20
C ILE A 127 0.82 -9.97 5.29
N PHE A 128 1.23 -8.71 5.51
CA PHE A 128 2.11 -8.37 6.63
C PHE A 128 1.48 -8.81 7.97
N GLY A 129 0.19 -8.56 8.17
CA GLY A 129 -0.54 -8.98 9.36
C GLY A 129 -0.54 -10.50 9.54
N THR A 130 -0.83 -11.26 8.49
CA THR A 130 -0.74 -12.73 8.50
C THR A 130 0.67 -13.18 8.90
N ALA A 131 1.72 -12.61 8.30
CA ALA A 131 3.11 -12.92 8.64
C ALA A 131 3.45 -12.56 10.10
N SER A 132 2.89 -11.47 10.62
CA SER A 132 3.07 -11.05 12.00
C SER A 132 2.45 -12.00 13.04
N LYS A 133 1.44 -12.77 12.65
CA LYS A 133 0.76 -13.76 13.51
C LYS A 133 1.23 -15.21 13.26
N THR A 134 2.07 -15.43 12.25
CA THR A 134 2.56 -16.77 11.90
C THR A 134 4.09 -16.84 11.85
N TYR A 135 4.69 -16.18 10.88
CA TYR A 135 6.13 -16.21 10.65
C TYR A 135 6.91 -15.54 11.78
N TYR A 136 6.52 -14.33 12.17
CA TYR A 136 7.23 -13.58 13.19
C TYR A 136 7.27 -14.30 14.55
N PRO A 137 6.17 -14.85 15.08
CA PRO A 137 6.20 -15.70 16.27
C PRO A 137 7.17 -16.87 16.19
N SER A 138 7.23 -17.53 15.03
CA SER A 138 8.09 -18.71 14.83
C SER A 138 9.58 -18.39 14.93
N ILE A 139 9.99 -17.17 14.59
CA ILE A 139 11.40 -16.75 14.63
C ILE A 139 11.77 -15.95 15.89
N SER A 140 10.79 -15.29 16.52
CA SER A 140 11.00 -14.48 17.73
C SER A 140 10.80 -15.24 19.03
N GLY A 141 10.05 -16.34 19.01
CA GLY A 141 9.63 -17.09 20.19
C GLY A 141 8.54 -16.41 21.01
N ILE A 142 7.92 -15.34 20.47
CA ILE A 142 6.82 -14.61 21.12
C ILE A 142 5.51 -15.30 20.73
N ALA A 143 4.60 -15.48 21.68
CA ALA A 143 3.30 -16.08 21.38
C ALA A 143 2.48 -15.19 20.43
N PRO A 144 1.79 -15.76 19.42
CA PRO A 144 1.04 -14.97 18.43
C PRO A 144 0.00 -14.03 19.03
N GLU A 145 -0.64 -14.40 20.13
CA GLU A 145 -1.64 -13.62 20.89
C GLU A 145 -1.04 -12.41 21.62
N ASP A 146 0.26 -12.44 21.92
CA ASP A 146 0.98 -11.35 22.57
C ASP A 146 1.49 -10.33 21.54
N VAL A 147 1.57 -10.70 20.25
CA VAL A 147 1.97 -9.78 19.19
C VAL A 147 0.81 -8.84 18.86
N TYR A 148 1.04 -7.54 19.05
CA TYR A 148 0.10 -6.49 18.68
C TYR A 148 0.61 -5.76 17.42
N THR A 149 -0.10 -5.92 16.31
CA THR A 149 0.34 -5.45 15.00
C THR A 149 -0.27 -4.10 14.66
N VAL A 150 0.58 -3.09 14.51
CA VAL A 150 0.20 -1.73 14.10
C VAL A 150 0.72 -1.44 12.70
N THR A 151 -0.12 -0.81 11.87
CA THR A 151 0.30 -0.33 10.55
C THR A 151 0.16 1.19 10.45
N ILE A 152 1.08 1.82 9.71
CA ILE A 152 1.00 3.25 9.37
C ILE A 152 0.66 3.35 7.89
N MET A 153 -0.50 3.94 7.58
CA MET A 153 -1.08 3.91 6.25
C MET A 153 -1.44 5.30 5.72
N PRO A 154 -1.33 5.55 4.41
CA PRO A 154 -1.78 6.80 3.80
C PRO A 154 -3.30 6.90 3.63
N CYS A 155 -4.08 5.99 4.22
CA CYS A 155 -5.47 5.73 3.87
C CYS A 155 -6.32 5.44 5.12
N ASN A 156 -7.54 5.98 5.18
CA ASN A 156 -8.50 5.68 6.25
C ASN A 156 -9.22 4.34 6.03
N ASP A 157 -9.43 3.94 4.77
CA ASP A 157 -10.09 2.67 4.46
C ASP A 157 -9.25 1.44 4.86
N LYS A 158 -7.95 1.61 5.12
CA LYS A 158 -7.10 0.56 5.70
C LYS A 158 -7.49 0.20 7.15
N LYS A 159 -8.12 1.13 7.88
CA LYS A 159 -8.75 0.83 9.18
C LYS A 159 -9.99 -0.06 9.01
N TYR A 160 -10.80 0.24 8.00
CA TYR A 160 -11.96 -0.60 7.66
C TYR A 160 -11.52 -1.99 7.23
N GLU A 161 -10.49 -2.09 6.37
CA GLU A 161 -9.94 -3.39 5.94
C GLU A 161 -9.45 -4.22 7.14
N ALA A 162 -8.78 -3.59 8.11
CA ALA A 162 -8.32 -4.25 9.33
C ALA A 162 -9.48 -4.74 10.23
N ASP A 163 -10.66 -4.10 10.13
CA ASP A 163 -11.85 -4.45 10.92
C ASP A 163 -12.76 -5.50 10.22
N ILE A 164 -12.46 -5.93 8.99
CA ILE A 164 -13.23 -6.97 8.28
C ILE A 164 -13.11 -8.31 9.03
N PRO A 165 -14.23 -8.97 9.37
CA PRO A 165 -14.22 -10.14 10.26
C PRO A 165 -13.36 -11.32 9.80
N PHE A 166 -13.22 -11.52 8.47
CA PHE A 166 -12.44 -12.62 7.89
C PHE A 166 -10.97 -12.26 7.63
N MET A 167 -10.54 -11.02 7.97
CA MET A 167 -9.12 -10.63 7.95
C MET A 167 -8.45 -11.04 9.25
N GLU A 168 -8.36 -12.35 9.43
CA GLU A 168 -7.77 -13.00 10.60
C GLU A 168 -6.94 -14.23 10.20
N THR A 169 -6.05 -14.63 11.07
CA THR A 169 -5.21 -15.82 10.96
C THR A 169 -5.23 -16.55 12.30
N ASN A 170 -5.59 -17.83 12.28
CA ASN A 170 -5.71 -18.65 13.48
C ASN A 170 -6.60 -18.02 14.59
N SER A 171 -7.72 -17.40 14.19
CA SER A 171 -8.65 -16.66 15.06
C SER A 171 -8.03 -15.41 15.73
N LEU A 172 -6.90 -14.94 15.26
CA LEU A 172 -6.28 -13.68 15.65
C LEU A 172 -6.43 -12.66 14.52
N ARG A 173 -6.78 -11.42 14.84
CA ARG A 173 -6.80 -10.35 13.85
C ARG A 173 -5.42 -10.19 13.24
N ASP A 174 -5.35 -10.07 11.91
CA ASP A 174 -4.09 -9.83 11.21
C ASP A 174 -3.50 -8.46 11.62
N ILE A 175 -4.36 -7.43 11.68
CA ILE A 175 -3.98 -6.06 12.08
C ILE A 175 -4.83 -5.61 13.26
N ASP A 176 -4.16 -5.27 14.36
CA ASP A 176 -4.82 -4.82 15.58
C ASP A 176 -5.19 -3.33 15.53
N ALA A 177 -4.33 -2.50 14.93
CA ALA A 177 -4.58 -1.08 14.73
C ALA A 177 -3.91 -0.55 13.46
N SER A 178 -4.54 0.45 12.82
CA SER A 178 -3.94 1.17 11.69
C SER A 178 -4.00 2.67 11.95
N LEU A 179 -2.85 3.35 11.89
CA LEU A 179 -2.72 4.79 12.00
C LEU A 179 -2.57 5.42 10.61
N THR A 180 -3.12 6.59 10.42
CA THR A 180 -2.82 7.39 9.24
C THR A 180 -1.49 8.12 9.39
N THR A 181 -0.91 8.60 8.27
CA THR A 181 0.27 9.47 8.29
C THR A 181 0.06 10.68 9.22
N ARG A 182 -1.14 11.28 9.21
CA ARG A 182 -1.48 12.42 10.07
C ARG A 182 -1.56 12.04 11.56
N GLU A 183 -2.11 10.86 11.87
CA GLU A 183 -2.17 10.37 13.25
C GLU A 183 -0.78 10.09 13.82
N LEU A 184 0.10 9.45 13.03
CA LEU A 184 1.49 9.26 13.44
C LEU A 184 2.20 10.59 13.68
N ALA A 185 2.04 11.56 12.77
CA ALA A 185 2.61 12.89 12.98
C ALA A 185 2.09 13.58 14.26
N LYS A 186 0.81 13.37 14.62
CA LYS A 186 0.26 13.86 15.88
C LYS A 186 0.95 13.16 17.07
N MET A 187 1.10 11.84 17.06
CA MET A 187 1.80 11.12 18.14
C MET A 187 3.24 11.62 18.33
N ILE A 188 3.98 11.81 17.22
CA ILE A 188 5.36 12.35 17.24
C ILE A 188 5.40 13.75 17.89
N LYS A 189 4.45 14.63 17.53
CA LYS A 189 4.34 15.99 18.09
C LYS A 189 3.95 15.98 19.56
N ASP A 190 2.99 15.15 19.95
CA ASP A 190 2.55 15.00 21.34
C ASP A 190 3.67 14.49 22.24
N ALA A 191 4.50 13.59 21.72
CA ALA A 191 5.72 13.09 22.38
C ALA A 191 6.88 14.11 22.37
N LYS A 192 6.70 15.29 21.78
CA LYS A 192 7.71 16.38 21.65
C LYS A 192 9.00 15.93 20.94
N ILE A 193 8.90 14.94 20.07
CA ILE A 193 10.02 14.46 19.25
C ILE A 193 10.32 15.50 18.17
N LYS A 194 11.56 15.97 18.10
CA LYS A 194 12.03 16.91 17.08
C LYS A 194 12.37 16.16 15.79
N PHE A 195 11.33 15.78 15.06
CA PHE A 195 11.42 14.85 13.92
C PHE A 195 12.45 15.27 12.86
N ALA A 196 12.54 16.55 12.53
CA ALA A 196 13.48 17.05 11.52
C ALA A 196 14.96 16.87 11.93
N ASP A 197 15.24 16.86 13.24
CA ASP A 197 16.58 16.78 13.81
C ASP A 197 17.03 15.33 14.09
N LEU A 198 16.14 14.32 13.86
CA LEU A 198 16.47 12.93 14.12
C LEU A 198 17.57 12.45 13.17
N GLU A 199 18.44 11.60 13.69
CA GLU A 199 19.32 10.77 12.87
C GLU A 199 18.52 9.65 12.20
N ASP A 200 18.98 9.21 11.03
CA ASP A 200 18.37 8.11 10.32
C ASP A 200 18.64 6.77 11.04
N GLY A 201 17.57 6.04 11.32
CA GLY A 201 17.63 4.68 11.88
C GLY A 201 17.45 3.62 10.80
N GLU A 202 17.59 2.37 11.23
CA GLU A 202 17.42 1.22 10.36
C GLU A 202 16.14 0.45 10.72
N VAL A 203 15.58 -0.25 9.73
CA VAL A 203 14.46 -1.17 9.92
C VAL A 203 14.95 -2.48 10.59
N ASP A 204 14.08 -3.14 11.36
CA ASP A 204 14.37 -4.48 11.85
C ASP A 204 14.33 -5.50 10.69
N PRO A 205 15.37 -6.34 10.51
CA PRO A 205 15.54 -7.09 9.26
C PRO A 205 14.52 -8.22 9.01
N ALA A 206 13.92 -8.79 10.05
CA ALA A 206 13.10 -9.99 9.94
C ALA A 206 11.91 -9.86 8.96
N MET A 207 11.20 -8.71 9.00
CA MET A 207 10.11 -8.36 8.09
C MET A 207 10.26 -6.91 7.58
N GLY A 208 11.47 -6.42 7.50
CA GLY A 208 11.79 -5.06 7.05
C GLY A 208 12.57 -5.04 5.74
N THR A 209 13.18 -6.16 5.34
CA THR A 209 13.87 -6.28 4.06
C THR A 209 12.86 -6.42 2.93
N TYR A 210 13.05 -5.69 1.84
CA TYR A 210 12.13 -5.66 0.70
C TYR A 210 12.87 -5.36 -0.61
N SER A 211 12.20 -5.64 -1.73
CA SER A 211 12.68 -5.30 -3.07
C SER A 211 12.17 -3.92 -3.52
N GLY A 212 12.73 -3.40 -4.61
CA GLY A 212 12.23 -2.18 -5.25
C GLY A 212 10.81 -2.30 -5.80
N ALA A 213 10.29 -3.54 -6.00
CA ALA A 213 8.92 -3.76 -6.46
C ALA A 213 7.88 -3.33 -5.41
N GLY A 214 8.09 -3.69 -4.13
CA GLY A 214 7.20 -3.27 -3.04
C GLY A 214 7.18 -1.76 -2.84
N ALA A 215 8.31 -1.09 -3.02
CA ALA A 215 8.43 0.35 -2.80
C ALA A 215 7.51 1.18 -3.72
N ILE A 216 7.37 0.81 -5.00
CA ILE A 216 6.59 1.58 -5.99
C ILE A 216 5.07 1.43 -5.85
N PHE A 217 4.56 0.51 -5.02
CA PHE A 217 3.12 0.32 -4.79
C PHE A 217 2.38 1.59 -4.36
N GLY A 218 3.09 2.54 -3.79
CA GLY A 218 2.52 3.81 -3.34
C GLY A 218 2.04 4.74 -4.44
N ALA A 219 2.56 4.62 -5.66
CA ALA A 219 2.20 5.43 -6.82
C ALA A 219 1.27 4.67 -7.77
N THR A 220 0.39 5.41 -8.49
CA THR A 220 -0.45 4.80 -9.52
C THR A 220 0.38 4.19 -10.64
N GLY A 221 0.11 2.96 -10.99
CA GLY A 221 0.86 2.15 -11.93
C GLY A 221 1.96 1.30 -11.29
N GLY A 222 2.27 1.55 -10.01
CA GLY A 222 3.33 0.82 -9.33
C GLY A 222 3.00 -0.65 -9.06
N VAL A 223 1.74 -0.96 -8.73
CA VAL A 223 1.31 -2.36 -8.57
C VAL A 223 1.34 -3.07 -9.92
N MET A 224 0.82 -2.44 -10.97
CA MET A 224 0.87 -2.97 -12.34
C MET A 224 2.30 -3.25 -12.78
N GLU A 225 3.20 -2.29 -12.58
CA GLU A 225 4.59 -2.43 -12.95
C GLU A 225 5.28 -3.57 -12.18
N ALA A 226 5.06 -3.65 -10.87
CA ALA A 226 5.57 -4.74 -10.04
C ALA A 226 5.03 -6.11 -10.49
N ALA A 227 3.73 -6.19 -10.83
CA ALA A 227 3.11 -7.42 -11.33
C ALA A 227 3.70 -7.87 -12.66
N ILE A 228 3.90 -6.96 -13.61
CA ILE A 228 4.52 -7.27 -14.91
C ILE A 228 5.95 -7.77 -14.71
N ARG A 229 6.76 -7.12 -13.86
CA ARG A 229 8.11 -7.55 -13.52
C ARG A 229 8.12 -8.99 -13.00
N SER A 230 7.35 -9.25 -11.96
CA SER A 230 7.32 -10.58 -11.32
C SER A 230 6.72 -11.66 -12.23
N ALA A 231 5.65 -11.35 -12.95
CA ALA A 231 5.06 -12.31 -13.90
C ALA A 231 6.02 -12.68 -15.02
N LYS A 232 6.79 -11.70 -15.53
CA LYS A 232 7.79 -11.95 -16.57
C LYS A 232 8.96 -12.75 -16.04
N ASP A 233 9.49 -12.41 -14.86
CA ASP A 233 10.56 -13.14 -14.19
C ASP A 233 10.16 -14.62 -13.96
N PHE A 234 8.97 -14.88 -13.42
CA PHE A 234 8.46 -16.22 -13.17
C PHE A 234 8.22 -17.03 -14.46
N ALA A 235 7.70 -16.37 -15.51
CA ALA A 235 7.38 -17.04 -16.75
C ALA A 235 8.61 -17.34 -17.62
N GLU A 236 9.60 -16.47 -17.61
CA GLU A 236 10.79 -16.56 -18.45
C GLU A 236 11.97 -17.21 -17.72
N ASN A 237 11.92 -17.27 -16.38
CA ASN A 237 12.99 -17.80 -15.52
C ASN A 237 14.36 -17.23 -15.88
N LYS A 238 14.40 -15.92 -16.11
CA LYS A 238 15.58 -15.14 -16.49
C LYS A 238 15.61 -13.84 -15.72
N GLU A 239 16.80 -13.37 -15.40
CA GLU A 239 17.02 -12.03 -14.89
C GLU A 239 16.52 -11.00 -15.93
N LEU A 240 15.68 -10.06 -15.48
CA LEU A 240 15.10 -9.05 -16.37
C LEU A 240 16.16 -8.01 -16.75
N GLU A 241 16.40 -7.84 -18.05
CA GLU A 241 17.30 -6.81 -18.58
C GLU A 241 16.71 -5.40 -18.39
N ASN A 242 15.37 -5.30 -18.44
CA ASN A 242 14.63 -4.05 -18.23
C ASN A 242 13.50 -4.26 -17.23
N VAL A 243 13.50 -3.45 -16.18
CA VAL A 243 12.48 -3.42 -15.13
C VAL A 243 11.59 -2.19 -15.20
N ASP A 244 11.81 -1.29 -16.16
CA ASP A 244 11.10 -0.02 -16.30
C ASP A 244 9.96 -0.13 -17.33
N TYR A 245 8.72 -0.12 -16.85
CA TYR A 245 7.50 -0.11 -17.67
C TYR A 245 6.86 1.28 -17.58
N THR A 246 7.47 2.25 -18.27
CA THR A 246 7.09 3.68 -18.20
C THR A 246 5.69 3.95 -18.73
N GLU A 247 5.13 3.08 -19.58
CA GLU A 247 3.81 3.18 -20.17
C GLU A 247 2.69 3.15 -19.12
N VAL A 248 2.94 2.45 -18.00
CA VAL A 248 1.99 2.34 -16.89
C VAL A 248 2.20 3.39 -15.80
N ARG A 249 3.29 4.17 -15.87
CA ARG A 249 3.62 5.26 -14.92
C ARG A 249 2.86 6.56 -15.23
N GLY A 250 2.92 7.52 -14.30
CA GLY A 250 2.37 8.87 -14.45
C GLY A 250 0.92 9.02 -14.00
N PHE A 251 0.42 10.26 -14.00
CA PHE A 251 -0.81 10.66 -13.31
C PHE A 251 -2.05 10.80 -14.23
N LYS A 252 -1.97 10.38 -15.49
CA LYS A 252 -3.14 10.28 -16.35
C LYS A 252 -4.17 9.34 -15.71
N GLY A 253 -5.44 9.75 -15.68
CA GLY A 253 -6.50 9.04 -14.96
C GLY A 253 -6.71 7.59 -15.42
N ILE A 254 -6.62 7.35 -16.73
CA ILE A 254 -6.69 6.03 -17.37
C ILE A 254 -5.48 5.88 -18.28
N LYS A 255 -4.70 4.84 -18.08
CA LYS A 255 -3.56 4.44 -18.93
C LYS A 255 -3.79 3.02 -19.40
N GLU A 256 -3.41 2.75 -20.64
CA GLU A 256 -3.56 1.44 -21.27
C GLU A 256 -2.23 1.09 -21.93
N ALA A 257 -1.83 -0.18 -21.82
CA ALA A 257 -0.65 -0.68 -22.48
C ALA A 257 -0.87 -2.13 -22.97
N GLU A 258 -0.09 -2.55 -23.94
CA GLU A 258 0.11 -3.95 -24.30
C GLU A 258 1.48 -4.37 -23.78
N VAL A 259 1.54 -5.45 -23.05
CA VAL A 259 2.79 -6.02 -22.53
C VAL A 259 2.92 -7.47 -23.00
N GLU A 260 4.14 -7.89 -23.27
CA GLU A 260 4.43 -9.28 -23.67
C GLU A 260 5.06 -10.02 -22.49
N ILE A 261 4.49 -11.17 -22.13
CA ILE A 261 5.00 -12.07 -21.09
C ILE A 261 5.05 -13.49 -21.66
N ALA A 262 6.24 -14.05 -21.78
CA ALA A 262 6.48 -15.40 -22.30
C ALA A 262 5.74 -15.67 -23.64
N GLY A 263 5.82 -14.72 -24.58
CA GLY A 263 5.19 -14.79 -25.90
C GLY A 263 3.68 -14.51 -25.94
N ASN A 264 3.05 -14.24 -24.78
CA ASN A 264 1.64 -13.86 -24.73
C ASN A 264 1.50 -12.33 -24.64
N LYS A 265 0.68 -11.75 -25.51
CA LYS A 265 0.34 -10.33 -25.49
C LYS A 265 -0.81 -10.09 -24.53
N LEU A 266 -0.57 -9.32 -23.49
CA LEU A 266 -1.54 -8.97 -22.46
C LEU A 266 -1.91 -7.50 -22.55
N ASN A 267 -3.20 -7.22 -22.69
CA ASN A 267 -3.71 -5.86 -22.58
C ASN A 267 -3.90 -5.54 -21.08
N VAL A 268 -3.31 -4.45 -20.63
CA VAL A 268 -3.38 -3.99 -19.24
C VAL A 268 -3.92 -2.56 -19.17
N ALA A 269 -4.53 -2.21 -18.03
CA ALA A 269 -4.95 -0.85 -17.76
C ALA A 269 -4.64 -0.43 -16.33
N VAL A 270 -4.34 0.85 -16.15
CA VAL A 270 -4.14 1.48 -14.84
C VAL A 270 -5.13 2.62 -14.70
N ILE A 271 -5.97 2.55 -13.68
CA ILE A 271 -7.03 3.51 -13.42
C ILE A 271 -6.80 4.12 -12.05
N ASN A 272 -6.70 5.43 -11.97
CA ASN A 272 -6.58 6.12 -10.69
C ASN A 272 -7.65 7.22 -10.54
N GLY A 273 -8.29 7.23 -9.39
CA GLY A 273 -9.47 8.05 -9.10
C GLY A 273 -10.78 7.33 -9.42
N ALA A 274 -11.70 7.30 -8.45
CA ALA A 274 -13.00 6.62 -8.59
C ALA A 274 -13.83 7.14 -9.78
N SER A 275 -13.79 8.43 -10.06
CA SER A 275 -14.48 9.01 -11.24
C SER A 275 -13.97 8.43 -12.55
N ASN A 276 -12.65 8.26 -12.70
CA ASN A 276 -12.05 7.67 -13.88
C ASN A 276 -12.45 6.20 -14.06
N PHE A 277 -12.64 5.47 -12.95
CA PHE A 277 -13.17 4.11 -13.01
C PHE A 277 -14.61 4.09 -13.59
N PHE A 278 -15.50 4.96 -13.11
CA PHE A 278 -16.85 5.04 -13.65
C PHE A 278 -16.86 5.49 -15.13
N GLU A 279 -15.96 6.39 -15.53
CA GLU A 279 -15.79 6.75 -16.93
C GLU A 279 -15.31 5.58 -17.78
N PHE A 280 -14.34 4.80 -17.27
CA PHE A 280 -13.87 3.60 -17.95
C PHE A 280 -14.99 2.57 -18.14
N MET A 281 -15.79 2.30 -17.12
CA MET A 281 -16.93 1.38 -17.21
C MET A 281 -17.98 1.87 -18.22
N LYS A 282 -18.30 3.17 -18.23
CA LYS A 282 -19.25 3.77 -19.18
C LYS A 282 -18.75 3.79 -20.62
N SER A 283 -17.46 3.77 -20.84
CA SER A 283 -16.85 3.86 -22.17
C SER A 283 -17.14 2.67 -23.08
N GLY A 284 -17.54 1.52 -22.52
CA GLY A 284 -17.74 0.27 -23.25
C GLY A 284 -16.46 -0.45 -23.68
N LYS A 285 -15.28 0.08 -23.35
CA LYS A 285 -13.98 -0.48 -23.77
C LYS A 285 -13.78 -1.94 -23.37
N MET A 286 -14.34 -2.37 -22.22
CA MET A 286 -14.27 -3.78 -21.79
C MET A 286 -15.02 -4.73 -22.73
N ASN A 287 -15.96 -4.21 -23.54
CA ASN A 287 -16.67 -5.02 -24.55
C ASN A 287 -15.93 -5.03 -25.91
N GLU A 288 -15.09 -4.03 -26.15
CA GLU A 288 -14.35 -3.86 -27.40
C GLU A 288 -13.01 -4.59 -27.40
N LYS A 289 -12.39 -4.69 -26.20
CA LYS A 289 -11.05 -5.20 -26.00
C LYS A 289 -11.00 -6.04 -24.73
N GLN A 290 -10.42 -7.23 -24.82
CA GLN A 290 -10.14 -8.03 -23.63
C GLN A 290 -8.94 -7.45 -22.89
N TYR A 291 -9.18 -7.01 -21.63
CA TYR A 291 -8.11 -6.71 -20.69
C TYR A 291 -7.79 -7.96 -19.87
N HIS A 292 -6.52 -8.14 -19.56
CA HIS A 292 -6.05 -9.29 -18.78
C HIS A 292 -5.82 -8.88 -17.31
N PHE A 293 -5.25 -7.69 -17.10
CA PHE A 293 -5.02 -7.18 -15.75
C PHE A 293 -5.31 -5.67 -15.67
N ILE A 294 -6.03 -5.26 -14.63
CA ILE A 294 -6.41 -3.86 -14.41
C ILE A 294 -6.06 -3.46 -12.98
N GLU A 295 -5.15 -2.49 -12.85
CA GLU A 295 -4.92 -1.81 -11.58
C GLU A 295 -5.98 -0.75 -11.35
N VAL A 296 -6.63 -0.74 -10.19
CA VAL A 296 -7.54 0.34 -9.77
C VAL A 296 -7.11 0.90 -8.42
N MET A 297 -6.81 2.20 -8.41
CA MET A 297 -6.57 3.00 -7.21
C MET A 297 -7.69 4.03 -7.05
N ALA A 298 -8.43 4.01 -5.93
CA ALA A 298 -9.53 4.96 -5.71
C ALA A 298 -9.08 6.42 -5.58
N CYS A 299 -7.82 6.65 -5.15
CA CYS A 299 -7.26 7.99 -5.00
C CYS A 299 -6.55 8.45 -6.28
N PRO A 300 -6.77 9.72 -6.74
CA PRO A 300 -6.02 10.28 -7.87
C PRO A 300 -4.52 10.32 -7.59
N GLY A 301 -3.73 9.66 -8.41
CA GLY A 301 -2.28 9.54 -8.26
C GLY A 301 -1.81 8.36 -7.40
N GLY A 302 -2.73 7.59 -6.80
CA GLY A 302 -2.42 6.46 -5.94
C GLY A 302 -2.31 6.83 -4.45
N CYS A 303 -1.70 5.95 -3.67
CA CYS A 303 -1.61 6.07 -2.22
C CYS A 303 -0.75 7.26 -1.74
N ILE A 304 0.17 7.77 -2.56
CA ILE A 304 0.90 9.02 -2.27
C ILE A 304 -0.02 10.23 -2.06
N ASN A 305 -1.25 10.16 -2.56
CA ASN A 305 -2.31 11.17 -2.39
C ASN A 305 -3.53 10.59 -1.65
N GLY A 306 -3.32 9.58 -0.81
CA GLY A 306 -4.36 8.91 -0.05
C GLY A 306 -5.01 9.81 1.01
N GLY A 307 -6.23 9.45 1.43
CA GLY A 307 -7.02 10.22 2.39
C GLY A 307 -6.40 10.39 3.78
N GLY A 308 -5.40 9.57 4.15
CA GLY A 308 -4.64 9.69 5.40
C GLY A 308 -3.35 10.52 5.30
N GLN A 309 -2.98 10.98 4.10
CA GLN A 309 -1.81 11.82 3.86
C GLN A 309 -2.01 13.28 4.32
N PRO A 310 -0.93 14.07 4.45
CA PRO A 310 -1.01 15.50 4.72
C PRO A 310 -1.90 16.23 3.72
N HIS A 311 -2.72 17.16 4.24
CA HIS A 311 -3.49 18.06 3.39
C HIS A 311 -2.57 19.09 2.74
N VAL A 312 -2.64 19.18 1.41
CA VAL A 312 -1.94 20.22 0.65
C VAL A 312 -2.86 21.43 0.53
N ASN A 313 -2.38 22.62 0.86
CA ASN A 313 -3.15 23.84 0.75
C ASN A 313 -3.42 24.22 -0.72
N ALA A 314 -4.39 25.12 -0.97
CA ALA A 314 -4.80 25.45 -2.33
C ALA A 314 -3.67 26.09 -3.15
N LEU A 315 -2.88 26.97 -2.54
CA LEU A 315 -1.77 27.65 -3.22
C LEU A 315 -0.69 26.67 -3.68
N ASP A 316 -0.31 25.72 -2.81
CA ASP A 316 0.68 24.70 -3.16
C ASP A 316 0.15 23.74 -4.25
N ARG A 317 -1.16 23.43 -4.23
CA ARG A 317 -1.78 22.60 -5.28
C ARG A 317 -1.67 23.21 -6.68
N GLU A 318 -1.70 24.54 -6.76
CA GLU A 318 -1.60 25.26 -8.02
C GLU A 318 -0.15 25.45 -8.49
N ASN A 319 0.80 25.56 -7.56
CA ASN A 319 2.16 25.95 -7.86
C ASN A 319 3.20 24.82 -7.76
N VAL A 320 2.86 23.69 -7.12
CA VAL A 320 3.77 22.59 -6.87
C VAL A 320 3.16 21.27 -7.33
N ASP A 321 3.86 20.54 -8.18
CA ASP A 321 3.47 19.15 -8.50
C ASP A 321 3.89 18.20 -7.37
N TYR A 322 3.23 18.35 -6.21
CA TYR A 322 3.53 17.58 -5.00
C TYR A 322 3.38 16.07 -5.21
N ARG A 323 2.47 15.64 -6.11
CA ARG A 323 2.29 14.19 -6.42
C ARG A 323 3.51 13.64 -7.11
N LYS A 324 4.06 14.37 -8.08
CA LYS A 324 5.30 13.98 -8.76
C LYS A 324 6.47 13.94 -7.78
N LEU A 325 6.59 14.92 -6.89
CA LEU A 325 7.63 14.96 -5.87
C LEU A 325 7.51 13.80 -4.87
N ARG A 326 6.29 13.47 -4.41
CA ARG A 326 6.07 12.30 -3.55
C ARG A 326 6.37 10.99 -4.27
N ALA A 327 5.95 10.84 -5.54
CA ALA A 327 6.22 9.65 -6.33
C ALA A 327 7.71 9.44 -6.60
N SER A 328 8.47 10.51 -6.85
CA SER A 328 9.92 10.39 -7.10
C SER A 328 10.69 9.76 -5.93
N VAL A 329 10.22 9.92 -4.69
CA VAL A 329 10.82 9.26 -3.53
C VAL A 329 10.73 7.73 -3.66
N LEU A 330 9.62 7.20 -4.18
CA LEU A 330 9.41 5.75 -4.31
C LEU A 330 10.23 5.14 -5.45
N TYR A 331 10.38 5.88 -6.56
CA TYR A 331 11.14 5.40 -7.73
C TYR A 331 12.66 5.60 -7.60
N ASN A 332 13.11 6.31 -6.57
CA ASN A 332 14.53 6.53 -6.28
C ASN A 332 15.06 5.65 -5.13
N GLN A 333 14.25 4.73 -4.63
CA GLN A 333 14.65 3.77 -3.58
C GLN A 333 15.37 2.56 -4.13
#